data_a74313e7cbceac266c6530c6f61b92cd
#
_entry.id   a74313e7cbceac266c6530c6f61b92cd
#
_cell.length_a   1.000
_cell.length_b   1.000
_cell.length_c   1.000
_cell.angle_alpha   90.00
_cell.angle_beta   90.00
_cell.angle_gamma   90.00
#
_symmetry.space_group_name_H-M   'P 1'
#
loop_
_entity.id
_entity.type
_entity.pdbx_description
1 polymer ?
#
loop_
_entity_poly.entity_id
_entity_poly.type
_entity_poly.pdbx_seq_one_letter_code
_entity_poly.pdbx_strand_id
1 'polypeptide(L)'
;RAIILVAGRGSRLPKKLSLNPKSFLKIGDQTIIEKLIKNFHQSGINKIALVTGYKRYKFKKFCLKTFHNEKWKKTNMVFSLNKANSWLKRYKCIVSYGDIFYEKKALKNLLVNKGSISVSYDPFWKKLWKKRFKKVLDDAETFRIKNKNILEIGKKTNKINDIQGQYMGLIKFEPRGWKKFKACLKNDFDNKFSNLYL
;
A
#
# COMPACT_ATOMS: atom_id res chain seq x y z
N ARG A 1 -3.75 -13.73 5.09
CA ARG A 1 -2.43 -13.61 4.48
C ARG A 1 -2.01 -12.15 4.37
N ALA A 2 -0.70 -11.88 4.26
CA ALA A 2 -0.21 -10.54 4.00
C ALA A 2 0.57 -10.49 2.67
N ILE A 3 0.49 -9.35 1.98
CA ILE A 3 1.24 -9.05 0.77
C ILE A 3 1.92 -7.68 0.97
N ILE A 4 3.25 -7.62 0.87
CA ILE A 4 4.00 -6.37 1.00
C ILE A 4 4.49 -5.96 -0.40
N LEU A 5 4.12 -4.75 -0.82
CA LEU A 5 4.52 -4.20 -2.12
C LEU A 5 5.89 -3.52 -2.02
N VAL A 6 6.91 -4.16 -2.57
CA VAL A 6 8.31 -3.71 -2.53
C VAL A 6 8.96 -3.66 -3.91
N ALA A 7 8.15 -3.51 -4.97
CA ALA A 7 8.66 -3.54 -6.34
C ALA A 7 9.36 -2.25 -6.76
N GLY A 8 9.01 -1.11 -6.17
CA GLY A 8 9.48 0.22 -6.59
C GLY A 8 10.92 0.54 -6.17
N ARG A 9 11.59 1.38 -6.98
CA ARG A 9 12.94 1.90 -6.69
C ARG A 9 12.95 2.99 -5.63
N GLY A 10 11.89 3.80 -5.52
CA GLY A 10 11.90 4.99 -4.67
C GLY A 10 12.70 6.15 -5.28
N SER A 11 12.48 6.45 -6.56
CA SER A 11 13.21 7.43 -7.35
C SER A 11 13.23 8.86 -6.79
N ARG A 12 12.26 9.22 -5.92
CA ARG A 12 12.20 10.51 -5.23
C ARG A 12 13.20 10.66 -4.07
N LEU A 13 13.88 9.58 -3.68
CA LEU A 13 14.92 9.64 -2.64
C LEU A 13 16.23 10.21 -3.19
N PRO A 14 17.03 10.92 -2.37
CA PRO A 14 18.40 11.29 -2.69
C PRO A 14 19.22 10.08 -3.17
N LYS A 15 20.16 10.29 -4.11
CA LYS A 15 20.96 9.20 -4.72
C LYS A 15 21.57 8.24 -3.69
N LYS A 16 22.14 8.76 -2.58
CA LYS A 16 22.72 7.95 -1.51
C LYS A 16 21.72 6.98 -0.87
N LEU A 17 20.46 7.40 -0.68
CA LEU A 17 19.40 6.57 -0.09
C LEU A 17 18.71 5.67 -1.11
N SER A 18 18.79 5.99 -2.41
CA SER A 18 18.19 5.21 -3.50
C SER A 18 19.03 4.00 -3.93
N LEU A 19 20.18 3.78 -3.31
CA LEU A 19 21.01 2.58 -3.53
C LEU A 19 20.33 1.30 -3.05
N ASN A 20 19.37 1.40 -2.16
CA ASN A 20 18.55 0.29 -1.67
C ASN A 20 17.06 0.56 -1.91
N PRO A 21 16.20 -0.49 -2.03
CA PRO A 21 14.76 -0.29 -1.96
C PRO A 21 14.38 0.47 -0.69
N LYS A 22 13.40 1.37 -0.75
CA LYS A 22 12.97 2.19 0.40
C LYS A 22 12.65 1.38 1.65
N SER A 23 12.12 0.17 1.47
CA SER A 23 11.79 -0.74 2.57
C SER A 23 12.99 -1.18 3.40
N PHE A 24 14.22 -0.96 2.91
CA PHE A 24 15.46 -1.20 3.66
C PHE A 24 15.97 0.02 4.45
N LEU A 25 15.26 1.15 4.40
CA LEU A 25 15.56 2.27 5.30
C LEU A 25 15.32 1.81 6.75
N LYS A 26 16.24 2.21 7.64
CA LYS A 26 16.18 1.87 9.06
C LYS A 26 15.32 2.87 9.85
N ILE A 27 14.59 2.34 10.82
CA ILE A 27 13.93 3.09 11.89
C ILE A 27 14.41 2.48 13.20
N GLY A 28 15.37 3.14 13.84
CA GLY A 28 16.18 2.56 14.91
C GLY A 28 17.12 1.47 14.36
N ASP A 29 17.14 0.32 14.97
CA ASP A 29 17.96 -0.85 14.64
C ASP A 29 17.45 -1.71 13.48
N GLN A 30 16.16 -1.62 13.16
CA GLN A 30 15.47 -2.46 12.18
C GLN A 30 15.09 -1.70 10.91
N THR A 31 15.07 -2.40 9.77
CA THR A 31 14.54 -1.88 8.52
C THR A 31 13.00 -1.81 8.55
N ILE A 32 12.42 -0.95 7.71
CA ILE A 32 10.95 -0.85 7.59
C ILE A 32 10.34 -2.22 7.28
N ILE A 33 10.93 -2.99 6.36
CA ILE A 33 10.41 -4.30 6.00
C ILE A 33 10.48 -5.31 7.15
N GLU A 34 11.53 -5.30 7.95
CA GLU A 34 11.65 -6.16 9.14
C GLU A 34 10.55 -5.82 10.16
N LYS A 35 10.30 -4.53 10.39
CA LYS A 35 9.20 -4.09 11.26
C LYS A 35 7.82 -4.48 10.71
N LEU A 36 7.59 -4.38 9.40
CA LEU A 36 6.34 -4.82 8.77
C LEU A 36 6.11 -6.33 8.93
N ILE A 37 7.12 -7.14 8.66
CA ILE A 37 7.06 -8.59 8.82
C ILE A 37 6.77 -8.95 10.28
N LYS A 38 7.49 -8.34 11.23
CA LYS A 38 7.26 -8.53 12.67
C LYS A 38 5.85 -8.15 13.08
N ASN A 39 5.32 -7.02 12.61
CA ASN A 39 3.95 -6.59 12.91
C ASN A 39 2.90 -7.59 12.39
N PHE A 40 3.10 -8.16 11.20
CA PHE A 40 2.20 -9.18 10.68
C PHE A 40 2.23 -10.46 11.52
N HIS A 41 3.41 -10.98 11.87
CA HIS A 41 3.53 -12.16 12.73
C HIS A 41 2.89 -11.93 14.11
N GLN A 42 3.14 -10.79 14.73
CA GLN A 42 2.54 -10.42 16.02
C GLN A 42 1.02 -10.20 15.97
N SER A 43 0.47 -10.08 14.76
CA SER A 43 -0.99 -10.00 14.52
C SER A 43 -1.59 -11.33 14.05
N GLY A 44 -0.84 -12.44 14.18
CA GLY A 44 -1.29 -13.79 13.81
C GLY A 44 -1.22 -14.07 12.30
N ILE A 45 -0.58 -13.22 11.49
CA ILE A 45 -0.46 -13.43 10.06
C ILE A 45 0.89 -14.04 9.71
N ASN A 46 0.94 -15.36 9.59
CA ASN A 46 2.18 -16.10 9.33
C ASN A 46 2.45 -16.36 7.83
N LYS A 47 1.45 -16.23 6.96
CA LYS A 47 1.61 -16.40 5.51
C LYS A 47 1.80 -15.02 4.88
N ILE A 48 3.06 -14.64 4.67
CA ILE A 48 3.47 -13.34 4.11
C ILE A 48 4.10 -13.57 2.74
N ALA A 49 3.81 -12.69 1.78
CA ALA A 49 4.47 -12.64 0.49
C ALA A 49 4.97 -11.23 0.18
N LEU A 50 6.02 -11.15 -0.61
CA LEU A 50 6.56 -9.91 -1.15
C LEU A 50 6.24 -9.79 -2.63
N VAL A 51 5.76 -8.63 -3.07
CA VAL A 51 5.74 -8.31 -4.50
C VAL A 51 7.00 -7.52 -4.81
N THR A 52 7.95 -8.16 -5.47
CA THR A 52 9.30 -7.63 -5.73
C THR A 52 9.45 -7.07 -7.14
N GLY A 53 10.44 -6.23 -7.33
CA GLY A 53 10.84 -5.66 -8.63
C GLY A 53 12.29 -5.21 -8.59
N TYR A 54 12.53 -3.93 -8.28
CA TYR A 54 13.87 -3.37 -8.12
C TYR A 54 14.69 -4.14 -7.09
N LYS A 55 15.90 -4.56 -7.48
CA LYS A 55 16.86 -5.30 -6.62
C LYS A 55 16.23 -6.47 -5.85
N ARG A 56 15.39 -7.27 -6.55
CA ARG A 56 14.67 -8.43 -5.96
C ARG A 56 15.56 -9.37 -5.15
N TYR A 57 16.83 -9.51 -5.55
CA TYR A 57 17.78 -10.43 -4.90
C TYR A 57 18.00 -10.09 -3.41
N LYS A 58 17.89 -8.81 -3.01
CA LYS A 58 18.02 -8.38 -1.62
C LYS A 58 16.95 -8.91 -0.68
N PHE A 59 15.79 -9.28 -1.23
CA PHE A 59 14.68 -9.81 -0.45
C PHE A 59 14.77 -11.31 -0.17
N LYS A 60 15.72 -12.03 -0.82
CA LYS A 60 15.90 -13.47 -0.62
C LYS A 60 16.19 -13.84 0.85
N LYS A 61 16.89 -12.97 1.58
CA LYS A 61 17.22 -13.17 3.01
C LYS A 61 16.01 -13.38 3.93
N PHE A 62 14.82 -12.94 3.53
CA PHE A 62 13.61 -13.09 4.34
C PHE A 62 12.94 -14.46 4.19
N CYS A 63 13.36 -15.29 3.23
CA CYS A 63 12.81 -16.62 2.96
C CYS A 63 11.27 -16.64 2.79
N LEU A 64 10.69 -15.55 2.29
CA LEU A 64 9.25 -15.39 2.08
C LEU A 64 8.85 -15.73 0.64
N LYS A 65 7.57 -16.09 0.44
CA LYS A 65 6.98 -16.19 -0.89
C LYS A 65 7.16 -14.89 -1.65
N THR A 66 7.57 -14.97 -2.91
CA THR A 66 7.72 -13.78 -3.76
C THR A 66 6.85 -13.89 -5.01
N PHE A 67 6.27 -12.75 -5.41
CA PHE A 67 5.68 -12.51 -6.71
C PHE A 67 6.52 -11.43 -7.39
N HIS A 68 7.05 -11.71 -8.57
CA HIS A 68 7.96 -10.78 -9.22
C HIS A 68 7.25 -9.96 -10.30
N ASN A 69 7.48 -8.64 -10.30
CA ASN A 69 7.09 -7.74 -11.36
C ASN A 69 8.33 -7.37 -12.19
N GLU A 70 8.51 -8.03 -13.32
CA GLU A 70 9.63 -7.80 -14.24
C GLU A 70 9.56 -6.40 -14.87
N LYS A 71 8.33 -5.89 -15.05
CA LYS A 71 8.04 -4.59 -15.68
C LYS A 71 7.96 -3.44 -14.66
N TRP A 72 8.55 -3.59 -13.46
CA TRP A 72 8.44 -2.63 -12.35
C TRP A 72 8.81 -1.18 -12.71
N LYS A 73 9.73 -0.97 -13.68
CA LYS A 73 10.12 0.37 -14.14
C LYS A 73 9.02 1.10 -14.91
N LYS A 74 8.16 0.34 -15.61
CA LYS A 74 7.17 0.84 -16.56
C LYS A 74 5.73 0.66 -16.07
N THR A 75 5.55 0.18 -14.84
CA THR A 75 4.24 -0.15 -14.30
C THR A 75 4.06 0.41 -12.90
N ASN A 76 2.82 0.52 -12.46
CA ASN A 76 2.44 1.06 -11.17
C ASN A 76 2.22 -0.01 -10.09
N MET A 77 1.72 0.42 -8.92
CA MET A 77 1.44 -0.46 -7.80
C MET A 77 0.30 -1.44 -8.05
N VAL A 78 -0.71 -1.05 -8.82
CA VAL A 78 -1.85 -1.92 -9.17
C VAL A 78 -1.38 -3.10 -10.01
N PHE A 79 -0.54 -2.84 -11.00
CA PHE A 79 0.09 -3.89 -11.80
C PHE A 79 0.95 -4.83 -10.95
N SER A 80 1.74 -4.26 -10.03
CA SER A 80 2.54 -5.04 -9.09
C SER A 80 1.64 -5.92 -8.21
N LEU A 81 0.57 -5.37 -7.63
CA LEU A 81 -0.39 -6.12 -6.82
C LEU A 81 -1.03 -7.28 -7.59
N ASN A 82 -1.34 -7.07 -8.88
CA ASN A 82 -1.91 -8.14 -9.73
C ASN A 82 -0.98 -9.34 -9.90
N LYS A 83 0.33 -9.23 -9.70
CA LYS A 83 1.25 -10.39 -9.68
C LYS A 83 0.89 -11.38 -8.56
N ALA A 84 0.31 -10.90 -7.46
CA ALA A 84 -0.17 -11.73 -6.35
C ALA A 84 -1.64 -12.20 -6.52
N ASN A 85 -2.21 -12.11 -7.73
CA ASN A 85 -3.61 -12.44 -8.03
C ASN A 85 -4.02 -13.87 -7.58
N SER A 86 -3.12 -14.85 -7.63
CA SER A 86 -3.39 -16.21 -7.15
C SER A 86 -3.75 -16.27 -5.65
N TRP A 87 -3.17 -15.39 -4.81
CA TRP A 87 -3.52 -15.27 -3.41
C TRP A 87 -4.81 -14.45 -3.22
N LEU A 88 -4.91 -13.31 -3.88
CA LEU A 88 -6.04 -12.38 -3.75
C LEU A 88 -7.38 -12.98 -4.18
N LYS A 89 -7.35 -13.89 -5.16
CA LYS A 89 -8.55 -14.60 -5.61
C LYS A 89 -9.08 -15.63 -4.59
N ARG A 90 -8.21 -16.17 -3.74
CA ARG A 90 -8.53 -17.33 -2.88
C ARG A 90 -8.61 -16.99 -1.41
N TYR A 91 -7.91 -15.96 -0.96
CA TYR A 91 -7.71 -15.70 0.45
C TYR A 91 -7.98 -14.24 0.80
N LYS A 92 -8.46 -14.03 2.02
CA LYS A 92 -8.40 -12.71 2.67
C LYS A 92 -6.93 -12.29 2.73
N CYS A 93 -6.61 -11.13 2.13
CA CYS A 93 -5.27 -10.59 2.10
C CYS A 93 -5.23 -9.18 2.66
N ILE A 94 -4.25 -8.91 3.52
CA ILE A 94 -3.84 -7.55 3.86
C ILE A 94 -2.71 -7.18 2.91
N VAL A 95 -2.88 -6.09 2.20
CA VAL A 95 -1.85 -5.51 1.32
C VAL A 95 -1.26 -4.30 2.02
N SER A 96 0.06 -4.23 2.10
CA SER A 96 0.79 -3.12 2.70
C SER A 96 1.80 -2.57 1.70
N TYR A 97 1.93 -1.24 1.64
CA TYR A 97 3.10 -0.64 1.02
C TYR A 97 4.35 -1.02 1.82
N GLY A 98 5.48 -1.13 1.14
CA GLY A 98 6.75 -1.57 1.76
C GLY A 98 7.55 -0.44 2.40
N ASP A 99 7.07 0.79 2.36
CA ASP A 99 7.75 2.00 2.86
C ASP A 99 6.91 2.80 3.86
N ILE A 100 5.94 2.13 4.48
CA ILE A 100 5.09 2.71 5.53
C ILE A 100 5.42 2.15 6.90
N PHE A 101 5.08 2.93 7.93
CA PHE A 101 5.11 2.51 9.32
C PHE A 101 3.75 2.82 9.95
N TYR A 102 3.21 1.87 10.70
CA TYR A 102 1.92 2.02 11.37
C TYR A 102 1.88 1.23 12.69
N GLU A 103 1.01 1.67 13.58
CA GLU A 103 0.78 0.98 14.85
C GLU A 103 0.00 -0.33 14.65
N LYS A 104 0.22 -1.31 15.51
CA LYS A 104 -0.52 -2.59 15.49
C LYS A 104 -2.05 -2.41 15.52
N LYS A 105 -2.54 -1.34 16.15
CA LYS A 105 -3.97 -1.02 16.23
C LYS A 105 -4.59 -0.82 14.85
N ALA A 106 -3.87 -0.16 13.91
CA ALA A 106 -4.36 0.03 12.54
C ALA A 106 -4.59 -1.33 11.84
N LEU A 107 -3.65 -2.26 11.98
CA LEU A 107 -3.78 -3.60 11.41
C LEU A 107 -4.92 -4.40 12.07
N LYS A 108 -5.04 -4.36 13.40
CA LYS A 108 -6.13 -5.03 14.14
C LYS A 108 -7.51 -4.52 13.70
N ASN A 109 -7.68 -3.20 13.61
CA ASN A 109 -8.93 -2.59 13.16
C ASN A 109 -9.29 -3.01 11.73
N LEU A 110 -8.30 -3.11 10.86
CA LEU A 110 -8.51 -3.52 9.48
C LEU A 110 -8.92 -5.01 9.39
N LEU A 111 -8.34 -5.86 10.22
CA LEU A 111 -8.65 -7.31 10.24
C LEU A 111 -10.09 -7.60 10.68
N VAL A 112 -10.63 -6.85 11.64
CA VAL A 112 -12.01 -7.06 12.16
C VAL A 112 -13.07 -6.38 11.31
N ASN A 113 -12.70 -5.46 10.42
CA ASN A 113 -13.66 -4.77 9.55
C ASN A 113 -14.34 -5.77 8.60
N LYS A 114 -15.68 -5.65 8.42
CA LYS A 114 -16.49 -6.59 7.62
C LYS A 114 -16.54 -6.26 6.11
N GLY A 115 -16.00 -5.11 5.67
CA GLY A 115 -16.00 -4.71 4.26
C GLY A 115 -15.24 -5.69 3.36
N SER A 116 -15.73 -5.89 2.14
CA SER A 116 -15.03 -6.72 1.15
C SER A 116 -13.73 -6.11 0.64
N ILE A 117 -13.66 -4.77 0.65
CA ILE A 117 -12.45 -3.96 0.52
C ILE A 117 -12.48 -2.99 1.69
N SER A 118 -11.38 -2.88 2.42
CA SER A 118 -11.26 -1.95 3.56
C SER A 118 -9.89 -1.33 3.55
N VAL A 119 -9.80 -0.03 3.78
CA VAL A 119 -8.54 0.70 3.83
C VAL A 119 -8.32 1.32 5.20
N SER A 120 -7.08 1.47 5.61
CA SER A 120 -6.72 2.31 6.74
C SER A 120 -6.45 3.73 6.27
N TYR A 121 -6.83 4.70 7.09
CA TYR A 121 -6.58 6.10 6.84
C TYR A 121 -6.16 6.81 8.13
N ASP A 122 -5.46 7.93 7.99
CA ASP A 122 -5.08 8.80 9.09
C ASP A 122 -6.04 10.01 9.15
N PRO A 123 -6.89 10.11 10.17
CA PRO A 123 -7.75 11.27 10.37
C PRO A 123 -6.96 12.52 10.80
N PHE A 124 -5.75 12.34 11.35
CA PHE A 124 -4.87 13.42 11.80
C PHE A 124 -3.83 13.84 10.75
N TRP A 125 -4.00 13.39 9.51
CA TRP A 125 -3.10 13.60 8.37
C TRP A 125 -2.56 15.02 8.25
N LYS A 126 -3.38 16.04 8.52
CA LYS A 126 -3.04 17.45 8.38
C LYS A 126 -1.80 17.84 9.19
N LYS A 127 -1.66 17.28 10.42
CA LYS A 127 -0.48 17.51 11.27
C LYS A 127 0.80 17.02 10.62
N LEU A 128 0.75 15.86 9.98
CA LEU A 128 1.89 15.27 9.27
C LEU A 128 2.19 16.03 7.97
N TRP A 129 1.17 16.39 7.19
CA TRP A 129 1.33 17.12 5.93
C TRP A 129 1.92 18.52 6.14
N LYS A 130 1.50 19.25 7.18
CA LYS A 130 2.11 20.53 7.56
C LYS A 130 3.62 20.43 7.84
N LYS A 131 4.11 19.30 8.30
CA LYS A 131 5.56 19.07 8.53
C LYS A 131 6.32 18.70 7.26
N ARG A 132 5.62 18.18 6.25
CA ARG A 132 6.22 17.64 5.02
C ARG A 132 6.19 18.59 3.84
N PHE A 133 5.17 19.44 3.76
CA PHE A 133 4.88 20.28 2.61
C PHE A 133 4.68 21.73 3.02
N LYS A 134 5.16 22.65 2.18
CA LYS A 134 4.93 24.10 2.37
C LYS A 134 3.45 24.44 2.28
N LYS A 135 2.73 23.85 1.32
CA LYS A 135 1.27 23.92 1.21
C LYS A 135 0.70 22.53 1.42
N VAL A 136 -0.22 22.42 2.37
CA VAL A 136 -0.79 21.11 2.79
C VAL A 136 -1.50 20.39 1.66
N LEU A 137 -2.08 21.15 0.71
CA LEU A 137 -2.86 20.59 -0.41
C LEU A 137 -2.01 20.15 -1.61
N ASP A 138 -0.70 20.45 -1.65
CA ASP A 138 0.16 20.11 -2.79
C ASP A 138 0.26 18.59 -3.05
N ASP A 139 0.13 17.77 -1.99
CA ASP A 139 0.23 16.30 -2.06
C ASP A 139 -0.96 15.61 -1.36
N ALA A 140 -2.03 16.36 -1.07
CA ALA A 140 -3.23 15.81 -0.47
C ALA A 140 -4.28 15.50 -1.55
N GLU A 141 -5.05 14.43 -1.30
CA GLU A 141 -6.09 13.95 -2.19
C GLU A 141 -7.43 13.92 -1.45
N THR A 142 -8.54 13.98 -2.18
CA THR A 142 -9.87 13.83 -1.60
C THR A 142 -9.98 12.54 -0.82
N PHE A 143 -10.65 12.58 0.33
CA PHE A 143 -10.98 11.41 1.12
C PHE A 143 -12.28 11.70 1.89
N ARG A 144 -13.40 11.28 1.32
CA ARG A 144 -14.73 11.54 1.87
C ARG A 144 -15.36 10.25 2.37
N ILE A 145 -15.88 10.28 3.59
CA ILE A 145 -16.49 9.14 4.28
C ILE A 145 -17.90 9.49 4.72
N LYS A 146 -18.82 8.54 4.56
CA LYS A 146 -20.16 8.58 5.17
C LYS A 146 -20.48 7.18 5.72
N ASN A 147 -20.89 7.10 6.97
CA ASN A 147 -21.27 5.84 7.63
C ASN A 147 -20.17 4.74 7.49
N LYS A 148 -18.91 5.12 7.72
CA LYS A 148 -17.71 4.25 7.57
C LYS A 148 -17.46 3.74 6.14
N ASN A 149 -18.19 4.22 5.14
CA ASN A 149 -17.96 3.90 3.75
C ASN A 149 -17.24 5.05 3.04
N ILE A 150 -16.28 4.72 2.18
CA ILE A 150 -15.61 5.70 1.34
C ILE A 150 -16.56 6.11 0.21
N LEU A 151 -16.81 7.40 0.09
CA LEU A 151 -17.58 7.98 -1.01
C LEU A 151 -16.67 8.44 -2.14
N GLU A 152 -15.51 8.99 -1.78
CA GLU A 152 -14.54 9.49 -2.73
C GLU A 152 -13.12 9.40 -2.15
N ILE A 153 -12.16 9.06 -3.01
CA ILE A 153 -10.73 8.97 -2.67
C ILE A 153 -9.88 9.25 -3.92
N GLY A 154 -8.75 9.93 -3.75
CA GLY A 154 -7.67 9.97 -4.74
C GLY A 154 -7.79 11.08 -5.80
N LYS A 155 -8.74 12.03 -5.70
CA LYS A 155 -8.80 13.18 -6.60
C LYS A 155 -8.01 14.36 -6.03
N LYS A 156 -7.45 15.18 -6.89
CA LYS A 156 -6.90 16.47 -6.47
C LYS A 156 -8.01 17.41 -6.05
N THR A 157 -7.77 18.19 -5.01
CA THR A 157 -8.73 19.19 -4.51
C THR A 157 -8.02 20.42 -3.97
N ASN A 158 -8.67 21.57 -4.11
CA ASN A 158 -8.27 22.82 -3.47
C ASN A 158 -9.05 23.09 -2.18
N LYS A 159 -9.96 22.18 -1.79
CA LYS A 159 -10.84 22.33 -0.63
C LYS A 159 -10.43 21.36 0.47
N ILE A 160 -9.94 21.88 1.58
CA ILE A 160 -9.50 21.07 2.72
C ILE A 160 -10.64 20.24 3.34
N ASN A 161 -11.88 20.71 3.20
CA ASN A 161 -13.08 20.04 3.73
C ASN A 161 -13.42 18.75 2.97
N ASP A 162 -12.86 18.55 1.77
CA ASP A 162 -13.01 17.28 1.01
C ASP A 162 -12.08 16.19 1.51
N ILE A 163 -11.26 16.49 2.55
CA ILE A 163 -10.21 15.60 3.02
C ILE A 163 -10.45 15.26 4.50
N GLN A 164 -11.27 14.26 4.76
CA GLN A 164 -11.55 13.75 6.11
C GLN A 164 -10.43 12.85 6.65
N GLY A 165 -9.48 12.48 5.80
CA GLY A 165 -8.32 11.67 6.15
C GLY A 165 -7.40 11.47 4.96
N GLN A 166 -6.30 10.74 5.16
CA GLN A 166 -5.43 10.32 4.06
C GLN A 166 -5.18 8.81 4.10
N TYR A 167 -5.22 8.18 2.96
CA TYR A 167 -4.93 6.74 2.82
C TYR A 167 -3.50 6.43 3.25
N MET A 168 -3.33 5.38 4.04
CA MET A 168 -2.06 5.05 4.69
C MET A 168 -1.28 3.92 3.99
N GLY A 169 -1.71 3.45 2.83
CA GLY A 169 -1.00 2.36 2.16
C GLY A 169 -1.25 0.97 2.76
N LEU A 170 -2.32 0.78 3.53
CA LEU A 170 -2.71 -0.49 4.13
C LEU A 170 -4.17 -0.80 3.76
N ILE A 171 -4.39 -1.89 3.04
CA ILE A 171 -5.70 -2.27 2.50
C ILE A 171 -5.98 -3.76 2.72
N LYS A 172 -7.22 -4.10 3.05
CA LYS A 172 -7.71 -5.47 3.11
C LYS A 172 -8.56 -5.79 1.89
N PHE A 173 -8.31 -6.93 1.28
CA PHE A 173 -9.16 -7.52 0.27
C PHE A 173 -9.71 -8.86 0.76
N GLU A 174 -11.03 -9.01 0.72
CA GLU A 174 -11.67 -10.32 0.63
C GLU A 174 -11.67 -10.78 -0.84
N PRO A 175 -11.75 -12.08 -1.15
CA PRO A 175 -11.75 -12.57 -2.54
C PRO A 175 -12.83 -11.90 -3.41
N ARG A 176 -14.03 -11.72 -2.86
CA ARG A 176 -15.13 -11.00 -3.53
C ARG A 176 -14.79 -9.53 -3.83
N GLY A 177 -14.08 -8.87 -2.90
CA GLY A 177 -13.64 -7.49 -3.07
C GLY A 177 -12.57 -7.37 -4.16
N TRP A 178 -11.62 -8.30 -4.17
CA TRP A 178 -10.63 -8.37 -5.23
C TRP A 178 -11.25 -8.59 -6.63
N LYS A 179 -12.27 -9.46 -6.72
CA LYS A 179 -13.03 -9.68 -7.97
C LYS A 179 -13.67 -8.38 -8.46
N LYS A 180 -14.36 -7.65 -7.57
CA LYS A 180 -14.97 -6.34 -7.89
C LYS A 180 -13.92 -5.32 -8.32
N PHE A 181 -12.83 -5.17 -7.56
CA PHE A 181 -11.73 -4.26 -7.89
C PHE A 181 -11.15 -4.55 -9.28
N LYS A 182 -10.92 -5.82 -9.61
CA LYS A 182 -10.44 -6.21 -10.93
C LYS A 182 -11.43 -5.93 -12.07
N ALA A 183 -12.72 -6.08 -11.82
CA ALA A 183 -13.73 -5.78 -12.82
C ALA A 183 -13.73 -4.27 -13.18
N CYS A 184 -13.64 -3.40 -12.16
CA CYS A 184 -13.48 -1.95 -12.39
C CYS A 184 -12.20 -1.65 -13.20
N LEU A 185 -11.08 -2.31 -12.90
CA LEU A 185 -9.85 -2.12 -13.64
C LEU A 185 -9.95 -2.55 -15.10
N LYS A 186 -10.71 -3.59 -15.45
CA LYS A 186 -10.85 -4.03 -16.86
C LYS A 186 -11.42 -2.94 -17.76
N ASN A 187 -12.37 -2.17 -17.27
CA ASN A 187 -12.96 -1.07 -18.01
C ASN A 187 -11.96 0.09 -18.26
N ASP A 188 -10.92 0.21 -17.41
CA ASP A 188 -9.83 1.19 -17.55
C ASP A 188 -8.59 0.59 -18.24
N PHE A 189 -8.49 -0.74 -18.33
CA PHE A 189 -7.34 -1.46 -18.88
C PHE A 189 -7.13 -1.24 -20.38
N ASP A 190 -8.20 -1.03 -21.12
CA ASP A 190 -8.13 -0.76 -22.55
C ASP A 190 -7.69 0.68 -22.85
N ASN A 191 -7.67 1.56 -21.84
CA ASN A 191 -7.42 3.00 -22.03
C ASN A 191 -6.25 3.67 -21.30
N LYS A 192 -5.51 3.11 -20.37
CA LYS A 192 -4.29 3.71 -19.77
C LYS A 192 -3.89 3.04 -18.43
N PHE A 193 -3.16 1.94 -18.50
CA PHE A 193 -2.54 1.33 -17.30
C PHE A 193 -1.49 2.20 -16.60
N SER A 194 -1.03 3.26 -17.21
CA SER A 194 0.10 4.04 -16.71
C SER A 194 -0.21 4.97 -15.53
N ASN A 195 -1.48 5.30 -15.29
CA ASN A 195 -1.85 6.39 -14.38
C ASN A 195 -2.73 6.01 -13.18
N LEU A 196 -3.05 4.74 -12.96
CA LEU A 196 -3.83 4.32 -11.80
C LEU A 196 -2.93 4.11 -10.56
N TYR A 197 -3.19 4.88 -9.51
CA TYR A 197 -2.62 4.70 -8.17
C TYR A 197 -3.63 3.96 -7.27
N LEU A 198 -3.10 3.13 -6.35
CA LEU A 198 -3.89 2.53 -5.25
C LEU A 198 -4.12 3.55 -4.17
#